data_c0c5607296ab776701fe9b165e4a325a
#
_entry.id   c0c5607296ab776701fe9b165e4a325a
#
_cell.length_a   1.000
_cell.length_b   1.000
_cell.length_c   1.000
_cell.angle_alpha   90.00
_cell.angle_beta   90.00
_cell.angle_gamma   90.00
#
_symmetry.space_group_name_H-M   'P 1'
#
loop_
_entity.id
_entity.type
_entity.pdbx_description
1 polymer ?
#
loop_
_entity_poly.entity_id
_entity_poly.type
_entity_poly.pdbx_seq_one_letter_code
_entity_poly.pdbx_strand_id
1 'polypeptide(L)'
;MFAILSLGLTACQRSRAVAPPKALPVREDGALELQLMTFNVRYETLDDRDGHAWRERISGAVRMIRRERPDIIGVQESLHGQAADLWASLPEHRFFGVGRDDGLRQGEYSGIFYRQDRFQADPADGGTFWLSETPEQIGSRTWGNEIPRVAVWLRLVDKASGRGFYVFNTHWDHKNQPSREQAALLMARRIDARAHRDEPVALIGDFNSNELNPGMLYLTGKRVAVVAAEQIWANGMVDTYEAIHPGKLDRRTLHFWKGNRDGALKVDHILVSRNAKILAAEIITDDDPVVSDHFPVTARILFP
;
A
#
# COMPACT_ATOMS: atom_id res chain seq x y z
N MET A 1 42.39 -54.85 17.44
CA MET A 1 40.94 -54.87 17.17
C MET A 1 40.51 -53.43 16.99
N PHE A 2 40.53 -52.95 15.77
CA PHE A 2 40.29 -51.53 15.41
C PHE A 2 38.84 -51.39 14.97
N ALA A 3 38.10 -50.51 15.64
CA ALA A 3 36.72 -50.13 15.25
C ALA A 3 36.75 -48.96 14.28
N ILE A 4 36.14 -49.16 13.12
CA ILE A 4 35.98 -48.14 12.08
C ILE A 4 34.69 -47.37 12.38
N LEU A 5 34.80 -46.05 12.69
CA LEU A 5 33.65 -45.14 12.72
C LEU A 5 33.35 -44.68 11.29
N SER A 6 32.19 -45.00 10.80
CA SER A 6 31.64 -44.45 9.56
C SER A 6 31.01 -43.09 9.81
N LEU A 7 31.55 -42.02 9.23
CA LEU A 7 30.95 -40.73 9.18
C LEU A 7 29.81 -40.75 8.10
N GLY A 8 28.59 -40.57 8.54
CA GLY A 8 27.45 -40.32 7.66
C GLY A 8 27.52 -38.90 7.11
N LEU A 9 27.65 -38.77 5.80
CA LEU A 9 27.46 -37.49 5.09
C LEU A 9 25.98 -37.13 5.06
N THR A 10 25.58 -36.09 5.82
CA THR A 10 24.26 -35.47 5.74
C THR A 10 24.19 -34.66 4.44
N ALA A 11 23.35 -35.10 3.52
CA ALA A 11 23.07 -34.40 2.27
C ALA A 11 22.38 -33.05 2.57
N CYS A 12 23.06 -31.95 2.29
CA CYS A 12 22.49 -30.61 2.33
C CYS A 12 21.45 -30.51 1.19
N GLN A 13 20.17 -30.54 1.52
CA GLN A 13 19.10 -30.27 0.56
C GLN A 13 19.20 -28.80 0.14
N ARG A 14 19.72 -28.56 -1.05
CA ARG A 14 19.63 -27.25 -1.72
C ARG A 14 18.15 -26.95 -1.96
N SER A 15 17.62 -25.95 -1.25
CA SER A 15 16.31 -25.38 -1.57
C SER A 15 16.37 -24.91 -3.04
N ARG A 16 15.53 -25.47 -3.88
CA ARG A 16 15.33 -24.97 -5.26
C ARG A 16 14.84 -23.55 -5.14
N ALA A 17 15.65 -22.58 -5.55
CA ALA A 17 15.19 -21.21 -5.76
C ALA A 17 14.03 -21.24 -6.74
N VAL A 18 12.85 -20.81 -6.30
CA VAL A 18 11.71 -20.62 -7.18
C VAL A 18 12.10 -19.49 -8.13
N ALA A 19 12.08 -19.74 -9.43
CA ALA A 19 12.37 -18.72 -10.42
C ALA A 19 11.42 -17.52 -10.22
N PRO A 20 11.92 -16.27 -10.32
CA PRO A 20 11.07 -15.10 -10.19
C PRO A 20 9.93 -15.16 -11.21
N PRO A 21 8.72 -14.75 -10.82
CA PRO A 21 7.59 -14.77 -11.74
C PRO A 21 7.88 -13.89 -12.95
N LYS A 22 7.61 -14.43 -14.14
CA LYS A 22 7.80 -13.71 -15.41
C LYS A 22 6.97 -12.43 -15.38
N ALA A 23 7.55 -11.30 -15.76
CA ALA A 23 6.82 -10.03 -15.90
C ALA A 23 5.59 -10.24 -16.81
N LEU A 24 4.50 -9.52 -16.52
CA LEU A 24 3.36 -9.52 -17.43
C LEU A 24 3.84 -9.03 -18.80
N PRO A 25 3.40 -9.65 -19.89
CA PRO A 25 3.83 -9.25 -21.24
C PRO A 25 3.37 -7.80 -21.52
N VAL A 26 4.19 -7.05 -22.27
CA VAL A 26 3.75 -5.79 -22.85
C VAL A 26 2.58 -6.06 -23.76
N ARG A 27 1.47 -5.36 -23.55
CA ARG A 27 0.29 -5.54 -24.38
C ARG A 27 0.50 -4.88 -25.74
N GLU A 28 -0.02 -5.49 -26.78
CA GLU A 28 0.04 -4.96 -28.15
C GLU A 28 -0.66 -3.59 -28.28
N ASP A 29 -1.67 -3.31 -27.44
CA ASP A 29 -2.38 -2.03 -27.38
C ASP A 29 -1.61 -0.94 -26.61
N GLY A 30 -0.40 -1.25 -26.13
CA GLY A 30 0.45 -0.34 -25.38
C GLY A 30 -0.05 -0.02 -23.96
N ALA A 31 -1.18 -0.56 -23.54
CA ALA A 31 -1.73 -0.30 -22.21
C ALA A 31 -0.89 -0.94 -21.10
N LEU A 32 -0.76 -0.25 -19.97
CA LEU A 32 0.03 -0.68 -18.83
C LEU A 32 -0.86 -1.44 -17.84
N GLU A 33 -0.70 -2.75 -17.77
CA GLU A 33 -1.39 -3.60 -16.80
C GLU A 33 -0.58 -3.66 -15.50
N LEU A 34 -1.25 -3.41 -14.35
CA LEU A 34 -0.66 -3.40 -13.02
C LEU A 34 -1.47 -4.25 -12.04
N GLN A 35 -0.76 -5.01 -11.20
CA GLN A 35 -1.30 -5.63 -10.01
C GLN A 35 -0.87 -4.79 -8.79
N LEU A 36 -1.82 -4.12 -8.16
CA LEU A 36 -1.62 -3.26 -7.00
C LEU A 36 -2.03 -3.99 -5.72
N MET A 37 -1.38 -3.67 -4.61
CA MET A 37 -1.75 -4.12 -3.27
C MET A 37 -1.60 -2.97 -2.27
N THR A 38 -2.56 -2.79 -1.37
CA THR A 38 -2.38 -2.04 -0.13
C THR A 38 -2.46 -3.00 1.05
N PHE A 39 -1.53 -2.88 1.98
CA PHE A 39 -1.41 -3.78 3.10
C PHE A 39 -0.92 -3.06 4.37
N ASN A 40 -1.84 -2.75 5.28
CA ASN A 40 -1.47 -2.40 6.64
C ASN A 40 -0.94 -3.66 7.33
N VAL A 41 0.37 -3.67 7.60
CA VAL A 41 1.07 -4.86 8.16
C VAL A 41 0.92 -4.98 9.66
N ARG A 42 0.29 -4.04 10.31
CA ARG A 42 0.24 -3.87 11.77
C ARG A 42 1.63 -3.75 12.38
N TYR A 43 1.92 -2.64 13.02
CA TYR A 43 3.21 -2.42 13.68
C TYR A 43 3.43 -3.42 14.83
N GLU A 44 4.68 -3.80 15.04
CA GLU A 44 5.08 -4.70 16.12
C GLU A 44 5.08 -3.95 17.45
N THR A 45 4.50 -4.57 18.48
CA THR A 45 4.53 -4.07 19.86
C THR A 45 5.07 -5.13 20.81
N LEU A 46 5.57 -4.69 21.97
CA LEU A 46 6.00 -5.61 23.03
C LEU A 46 4.83 -6.40 23.64
N ASP A 47 3.61 -5.93 23.46
CA ASP A 47 2.38 -6.53 23.98
C ASP A 47 1.75 -7.54 23.03
N ASP A 48 2.32 -7.72 21.83
CA ASP A 48 1.84 -8.70 20.87
C ASP A 48 1.92 -10.12 21.45
N ARG A 49 0.79 -10.82 21.48
CA ARG A 49 0.58 -12.15 22.03
C ARG A 49 -0.11 -13.05 20.99
N ASP A 50 -0.24 -14.32 21.31
CA ASP A 50 -1.12 -15.26 20.61
C ASP A 50 -0.89 -15.37 19.10
N GLY A 51 0.38 -15.35 18.67
CA GLY A 51 0.74 -15.44 17.26
C GLY A 51 0.74 -14.10 16.53
N HIS A 52 0.52 -12.98 17.21
CA HIS A 52 0.47 -11.65 16.60
C HIS A 52 1.83 -10.96 16.50
N ALA A 53 2.89 -11.48 17.14
CA ALA A 53 4.22 -10.93 17.02
C ALA A 53 4.73 -10.98 15.57
N TRP A 54 5.41 -9.93 15.12
CA TRP A 54 5.86 -9.82 13.74
C TRP A 54 6.64 -11.03 13.25
N ARG A 55 7.57 -11.55 14.07
CA ARG A 55 8.36 -12.76 13.76
C ARG A 55 7.51 -14.00 13.44
N GLU A 56 6.29 -14.07 13.96
CA GLU A 56 5.35 -15.17 13.75
C GLU A 56 4.52 -14.96 12.48
N ARG A 57 4.27 -13.68 12.11
CA ARG A 57 3.41 -13.27 10.99
C ARG A 57 4.14 -13.12 9.67
N ILE A 58 5.42 -12.71 9.68
CA ILE A 58 6.17 -12.35 8.46
C ILE A 58 6.17 -13.45 7.40
N SER A 59 6.34 -14.72 7.81
CA SER A 59 6.37 -15.83 6.84
C SER A 59 5.02 -16.00 6.12
N GLY A 60 3.91 -15.78 6.82
CA GLY A 60 2.56 -15.75 6.26
C GLY A 60 2.37 -14.58 5.32
N ALA A 61 2.73 -13.37 5.77
CA ALA A 61 2.65 -12.16 4.96
C ALA A 61 3.43 -12.29 3.64
N VAL A 62 4.65 -12.81 3.69
CA VAL A 62 5.47 -13.05 2.48
C VAL A 62 4.85 -14.10 1.56
N ARG A 63 4.29 -15.20 2.11
CA ARG A 63 3.59 -16.20 1.28
C ARG A 63 2.37 -15.59 0.59
N MET A 64 1.57 -14.81 1.29
CA MET A 64 0.42 -14.10 0.75
C MET A 64 0.84 -13.15 -0.36
N ILE A 65 1.82 -12.26 -0.12
CA ILE A 65 2.35 -11.33 -1.14
C ILE A 65 2.83 -12.09 -2.39
N ARG A 66 3.56 -13.19 -2.22
CA ARG A 66 4.05 -13.99 -3.34
C ARG A 66 2.92 -14.69 -4.11
N ARG A 67 1.85 -15.09 -3.45
CA ARG A 67 0.65 -15.66 -4.08
C ARG A 67 -0.07 -14.62 -4.94
N GLU A 68 -0.28 -13.43 -4.40
CA GLU A 68 -0.98 -12.32 -5.07
C GLU A 68 -0.14 -11.66 -6.17
N ARG A 69 1.20 -11.78 -6.10
CA ARG A 69 2.15 -11.31 -7.11
C ARG A 69 1.97 -9.83 -7.48
N PRO A 70 1.87 -8.90 -6.51
CA PRO A 70 1.70 -7.50 -6.81
C PRO A 70 2.94 -6.91 -7.49
N ASP A 71 2.69 -6.01 -8.45
CA ASP A 71 3.74 -5.18 -9.04
C ASP A 71 4.14 -4.05 -8.10
N ILE A 72 3.16 -3.52 -7.36
CA ILE A 72 3.29 -2.43 -6.41
C ILE A 72 2.59 -2.81 -5.12
N ILE A 73 3.26 -2.57 -3.99
CA ILE A 73 2.69 -2.78 -2.65
C ILE A 73 2.84 -1.48 -1.85
N GLY A 74 1.74 -0.90 -1.40
CA GLY A 74 1.76 0.11 -0.35
C GLY A 74 1.63 -0.56 1.01
N VAL A 75 2.59 -0.34 1.88
CA VAL A 75 2.53 -0.83 3.26
C VAL A 75 2.28 0.33 4.22
N GLN A 76 1.50 0.07 5.27
CA GLN A 76 1.23 1.00 6.35
C GLN A 76 1.58 0.32 7.68
N GLU A 77 1.84 1.11 8.71
CA GLU A 77 2.24 0.70 10.06
C GLU A 77 3.58 -0.06 10.15
N SER A 78 4.28 -0.31 9.07
CA SER A 78 5.55 -1.03 9.19
C SER A 78 6.58 -0.19 9.96
N LEU A 79 7.18 -0.76 10.99
CA LEU A 79 8.37 -0.21 11.60
C LEU A 79 9.59 -0.48 10.73
N HIS A 80 10.70 0.22 10.98
CA HIS A 80 11.93 0.05 10.21
C HIS A 80 12.38 -1.42 10.08
N GLY A 81 12.33 -2.19 11.17
CA GLY A 81 12.66 -3.61 11.17
C GLY A 81 11.72 -4.43 10.29
N GLN A 82 10.42 -4.19 10.40
CA GLN A 82 9.41 -4.90 9.60
C GLN A 82 9.56 -4.60 8.09
N ALA A 83 9.81 -3.34 7.72
CA ALA A 83 10.07 -2.95 6.33
C ALA A 83 11.35 -3.61 5.79
N ALA A 84 12.42 -3.68 6.60
CA ALA A 84 13.68 -4.34 6.24
C ALA A 84 13.49 -5.85 6.04
N ASP A 85 12.73 -6.52 6.92
CA ASP A 85 12.44 -7.95 6.83
C ASP A 85 11.62 -8.29 5.57
N LEU A 86 10.61 -7.48 5.27
CA LEU A 86 9.84 -7.62 4.02
C LEU A 86 10.75 -7.43 2.81
N TRP A 87 11.58 -6.39 2.80
CA TRP A 87 12.48 -6.13 1.68
C TRP A 87 13.48 -7.26 1.47
N ALA A 88 14.08 -7.78 2.55
CA ALA A 88 14.97 -8.94 2.47
C ALA A 88 14.26 -10.19 1.94
N SER A 89 12.96 -10.32 2.22
CA SER A 89 12.12 -11.45 1.79
C SER A 89 11.56 -11.31 0.37
N LEU A 90 11.60 -10.11 -0.22
CA LEU A 90 11.05 -9.79 -1.55
C LEU A 90 12.15 -9.19 -2.46
N PRO A 91 13.18 -9.98 -2.83
CA PRO A 91 14.35 -9.47 -3.57
C PRO A 91 14.01 -8.92 -4.96
N GLU A 92 12.86 -9.26 -5.52
CA GLU A 92 12.34 -8.72 -6.77
C GLU A 92 11.78 -7.29 -6.63
N HIS A 93 11.60 -6.80 -5.39
CA HIS A 93 11.08 -5.45 -5.13
C HIS A 93 12.19 -4.51 -4.63
N ARG A 94 12.03 -3.22 -4.95
CA ARG A 94 12.70 -2.10 -4.28
C ARG A 94 11.74 -1.48 -3.29
N PHE A 95 12.28 -0.94 -2.22
CA PHE A 95 11.54 -0.22 -1.19
C PHE A 95 11.84 1.28 -1.23
N PHE A 96 10.79 2.08 -1.06
CA PHE A 96 10.87 3.53 -0.85
C PHE A 96 9.94 3.93 0.29
N GLY A 97 10.47 4.62 1.29
CA GLY A 97 9.71 5.08 2.45
C GLY A 97 10.61 5.55 3.57
N VAL A 98 10.05 6.31 4.47
CA VAL A 98 10.75 6.84 5.66
C VAL A 98 9.84 6.73 6.90
N GLY A 99 10.44 6.72 8.07
CA GLY A 99 9.72 6.80 9.33
C GLY A 99 9.05 8.17 9.50
N ARG A 100 7.81 8.17 9.93
CA ARG A 100 6.98 9.39 10.00
C ARG A 100 7.43 10.40 11.04
N ASP A 101 8.23 9.98 12.05
CA ASP A 101 8.60 10.85 13.18
C ASP A 101 9.84 11.68 12.87
N ASP A 102 10.84 11.11 12.20
CA ASP A 102 12.13 11.74 11.93
C ASP A 102 12.49 11.86 10.43
N GLY A 103 11.63 11.36 9.55
CA GLY A 103 11.90 11.32 8.12
C GLY A 103 13.01 10.35 7.72
N LEU A 104 13.42 9.47 8.63
CA LEU A 104 14.48 8.48 8.44
C LEU A 104 14.01 7.09 8.87
N ARG A 105 14.10 6.77 10.17
CA ARG A 105 13.86 5.41 10.69
C ARG A 105 12.87 5.34 11.85
N GLN A 106 12.51 6.46 12.47
CA GLN A 106 11.63 6.47 13.63
C GLN A 106 10.17 6.61 13.24
N GLY A 107 9.31 5.89 13.97
CA GLY A 107 7.89 5.80 13.72
C GLY A 107 7.53 4.84 12.58
N GLU A 108 6.25 4.76 12.31
CA GLU A 108 5.71 3.90 11.27
C GLU A 108 5.96 4.47 9.87
N TYR A 109 6.14 3.57 8.91
CA TYR A 109 6.29 3.90 7.50
C TYR A 109 4.94 3.82 6.77
N SER A 110 4.78 4.66 5.77
CA SER A 110 3.83 4.49 4.67
C SER A 110 4.64 4.21 3.41
N GLY A 111 5.25 3.01 3.33
CA GLY A 111 6.24 2.68 2.30
C GLY A 111 5.65 2.11 1.01
N ILE A 112 6.41 2.21 -0.09
CA ILE A 112 6.08 1.63 -1.39
C ILE A 112 7.14 0.60 -1.76
N PHE A 113 6.71 -0.65 -2.01
CA PHE A 113 7.51 -1.65 -2.71
C PHE A 113 7.09 -1.68 -4.17
N TYR A 114 8.06 -1.74 -5.09
CA TYR A 114 7.80 -1.87 -6.52
C TYR A 114 8.76 -2.86 -7.17
N ARG A 115 8.29 -3.60 -8.16
CA ARG A 115 9.10 -4.59 -8.88
C ARG A 115 10.22 -3.90 -9.66
N GLN A 116 11.47 -4.12 -9.20
CA GLN A 116 12.66 -3.50 -9.80
C GLN A 116 13.06 -4.10 -11.16
N ASP A 117 12.63 -5.30 -11.45
CA ASP A 117 12.84 -5.92 -12.76
C ASP A 117 11.94 -5.31 -13.83
N ARG A 118 10.78 -4.78 -13.43
CA ARG A 118 9.78 -4.19 -14.30
C ARG A 118 9.84 -2.66 -14.36
N PHE A 119 10.04 -2.01 -13.22
CA PHE A 119 9.95 -0.56 -13.12
C PHE A 119 11.27 0.09 -12.74
N GLN A 120 11.41 1.34 -13.17
CA GLN A 120 12.44 2.26 -12.71
C GLN A 120 11.76 3.46 -12.05
N ALA A 121 12.16 3.77 -10.81
CA ALA A 121 11.75 5.02 -10.16
C ALA A 121 12.49 6.20 -10.80
N ASP A 122 11.77 7.30 -11.04
CA ASP A 122 12.38 8.57 -11.43
C ASP A 122 13.00 9.22 -10.18
N PRO A 123 14.32 9.40 -10.13
CA PRO A 123 14.97 9.93 -8.93
C PRO A 123 14.66 11.42 -8.67
N ALA A 124 14.17 12.14 -9.67
CA ALA A 124 13.82 13.56 -9.57
C ALA A 124 12.32 13.79 -9.31
N ASP A 125 11.48 12.74 -9.40
CA ASP A 125 10.03 12.88 -9.35
C ASP A 125 9.45 11.83 -8.38
N GLY A 126 9.72 12.04 -7.11
CA GLY A 126 9.26 11.23 -5.98
C GLY A 126 9.61 11.91 -4.67
N GLY A 127 8.97 11.48 -3.58
CA GLY A 127 9.24 12.11 -2.30
C GLY A 127 8.29 11.69 -1.18
N THR A 128 8.40 12.46 -0.13
CA THR A 128 7.62 12.29 1.10
C THR A 128 7.11 13.64 1.55
N PHE A 129 5.90 13.69 2.08
CA PHE A 129 5.36 14.89 2.70
C PHE A 129 4.47 14.51 3.89
N TRP A 130 4.42 15.40 4.88
CA TRP A 130 3.60 15.21 6.08
C TRP A 130 2.19 15.74 5.86
N LEU A 131 1.21 15.03 6.40
CA LEU A 131 -0.19 15.44 6.35
C LEU A 131 -0.45 16.51 7.42
N SER A 132 -0.09 17.75 7.07
CA SER A 132 -0.14 18.93 7.95
C SER A 132 -0.21 20.22 7.12
N GLU A 133 -0.35 21.37 7.76
CA GLU A 133 -0.25 22.70 7.12
C GLU A 133 1.17 23.01 6.64
N THR A 134 2.17 22.34 7.23
CA THR A 134 3.58 22.46 6.86
C THR A 134 4.11 21.12 6.34
N PRO A 135 3.68 20.66 5.15
CA PRO A 135 3.92 19.32 4.67
C PRO A 135 5.40 18.98 4.40
N GLU A 136 6.26 19.98 4.24
CA GLU A 136 7.71 19.80 4.09
C GLU A 136 8.45 19.72 5.45
N GLN A 137 7.77 20.02 6.56
CA GLN A 137 8.35 19.92 7.88
C GLN A 137 8.22 18.51 8.42
N ILE A 138 9.35 17.86 8.64
CA ILE A 138 9.45 16.50 9.19
C ILE A 138 8.74 16.41 10.54
N GLY A 139 7.91 15.37 10.71
CA GLY A 139 7.18 15.10 11.95
C GLY A 139 6.05 16.08 12.25
N SER A 140 5.70 16.99 11.32
CA SER A 140 4.66 17.99 11.54
C SER A 140 3.27 17.39 11.72
N ARG A 141 2.47 18.03 12.60
CA ARG A 141 1.11 17.64 12.97
C ARG A 141 0.35 18.91 13.41
N THR A 142 -0.38 19.52 12.51
CA THR A 142 -0.99 20.83 12.73
C THR A 142 -2.52 20.82 12.76
N TRP A 143 -3.15 19.74 12.34
CA TRP A 143 -4.61 19.64 12.22
C TRP A 143 -5.30 19.01 13.44
N GLY A 144 -4.63 19.02 14.61
CA GLY A 144 -5.15 18.44 15.85
C GLY A 144 -4.96 16.92 15.97
N ASN A 145 -4.23 16.30 15.05
CA ASN A 145 -3.79 14.92 15.16
C ASN A 145 -2.65 14.79 16.21
N GLU A 146 -2.71 13.73 17.00
CA GLU A 146 -1.70 13.45 18.05
C GLU A 146 -0.40 12.86 17.47
N ILE A 147 -0.51 12.21 16.34
CA ILE A 147 0.56 11.42 15.71
C ILE A 147 0.85 12.01 14.33
N PRO A 148 2.13 12.22 13.93
CA PRO A 148 2.45 12.60 12.56
C PRO A 148 1.91 11.60 11.56
N ARG A 149 1.39 12.07 10.45
CA ARG A 149 0.96 11.23 9.33
C ARG A 149 1.70 11.64 8.07
N VAL A 150 2.06 10.69 7.26
CA VAL A 150 2.93 10.88 6.11
C VAL A 150 2.33 10.23 4.87
N ALA A 151 2.59 10.84 3.73
CA ALA A 151 2.39 10.24 2.43
C ALA A 151 3.72 10.14 1.69
N VAL A 152 3.94 9.03 1.00
CA VAL A 152 5.07 8.85 0.10
C VAL A 152 4.56 8.68 -1.33
N TRP A 153 5.35 9.09 -2.29
CA TRP A 153 4.98 8.99 -3.69
C TRP A 153 6.19 8.80 -4.60
N LEU A 154 5.98 8.12 -5.71
CA LEU A 154 6.98 7.87 -6.73
C LEU A 154 6.34 8.00 -8.11
N ARG A 155 7.09 8.57 -9.06
CA ARG A 155 6.90 8.33 -10.46
C ARG A 155 7.68 7.07 -10.84
N LEU A 156 6.99 6.10 -11.43
CA LEU A 156 7.57 4.85 -11.92
C LEU A 156 7.44 4.79 -13.43
N VAL A 157 8.49 4.32 -14.10
CA VAL A 157 8.51 4.12 -15.54
C VAL A 157 8.62 2.63 -15.83
N ASP A 158 7.68 2.09 -16.59
CA ASP A 158 7.74 0.71 -17.06
C ASP A 158 8.87 0.56 -18.09
N LYS A 159 9.84 -0.29 -17.78
CA LYS A 159 11.06 -0.45 -18.59
C LYS A 159 10.81 -0.99 -19.99
N ALA A 160 9.72 -1.75 -20.15
CA ALA A 160 9.40 -2.38 -21.40
C ALA A 160 8.69 -1.43 -22.38
N SER A 161 7.78 -0.58 -21.87
CA SER A 161 6.99 0.33 -22.70
C SER A 161 7.47 1.78 -22.65
N GLY A 162 8.29 2.16 -21.66
CA GLY A 162 8.71 3.55 -21.41
C GLY A 162 7.60 4.40 -20.78
N ARG A 163 6.45 3.85 -20.43
CA ARG A 163 5.31 4.59 -19.88
C ARG A 163 5.49 4.90 -18.41
N GLY A 164 5.22 6.13 -18.04
CA GLY A 164 5.24 6.61 -16.67
C GLY A 164 3.86 6.54 -16.01
N PHE A 165 3.85 6.38 -14.70
CA PHE A 165 2.68 6.50 -13.83
C PHE A 165 3.12 6.89 -12.43
N TYR A 166 2.18 7.39 -11.63
CA TYR A 166 2.45 7.77 -10.24
C TYR A 166 1.78 6.82 -9.26
N VAL A 167 2.49 6.55 -8.17
CA VAL A 167 1.93 5.85 -7.01
C VAL A 167 2.10 6.73 -5.79
N PHE A 168 1.00 6.92 -5.05
CA PHE A 168 0.98 7.54 -3.73
C PHE A 168 0.55 6.50 -2.72
N ASN A 169 1.20 6.46 -1.55
CA ASN A 169 0.80 5.63 -0.43
C ASN A 169 0.70 6.47 0.84
N THR A 170 -0.34 6.25 1.64
CA THR A 170 -0.62 7.04 2.84
C THR A 170 -1.27 6.22 3.94
N HIS A 171 -1.18 6.74 5.18
CA HIS A 171 -1.93 6.25 6.32
C HIS A 171 -2.51 7.46 7.07
N TRP A 172 -3.84 7.65 6.99
CA TRP A 172 -4.53 8.81 7.58
C TRP A 172 -4.70 8.68 9.08
N ASP A 173 -5.12 9.78 9.73
CA ASP A 173 -5.35 9.78 11.17
C ASP A 173 -6.57 8.94 11.55
N HIS A 174 -6.41 8.08 12.56
CA HIS A 174 -7.46 7.15 12.98
C HIS A 174 -8.51 7.79 13.91
N LYS A 175 -8.23 8.94 14.53
CA LYS A 175 -9.12 9.60 15.50
C LYS A 175 -9.72 10.91 14.98
N ASN A 176 -8.92 11.71 14.28
CA ASN A 176 -9.24 13.10 13.99
C ASN A 176 -9.87 13.25 12.59
N GLN A 177 -11.19 13.46 12.55
CA GLN A 177 -11.92 13.64 11.29
C GLN A 177 -11.47 14.90 10.52
N PRO A 178 -11.32 16.10 11.15
CA PRO A 178 -10.77 17.26 10.45
C PRO A 178 -9.41 17.00 9.79
N SER A 179 -8.51 16.26 10.46
CA SER A 179 -7.22 15.87 9.89
C SER A 179 -7.38 15.01 8.63
N ARG A 180 -8.32 14.05 8.60
CA ARG A 180 -8.61 13.23 7.41
C ARG A 180 -9.13 14.07 6.24
N GLU A 181 -9.99 15.03 6.51
CA GLU A 181 -10.51 15.94 5.49
C GLU A 181 -9.41 16.83 4.90
N GLN A 182 -8.56 17.42 5.75
CA GLN A 182 -7.41 18.20 5.30
C GLN A 182 -6.42 17.33 4.51
N ALA A 183 -6.21 16.07 4.94
CA ALA A 183 -5.38 15.11 4.22
C ALA A 183 -5.92 14.86 2.80
N ALA A 184 -7.24 14.70 2.62
CA ALA A 184 -7.84 14.55 1.31
C ALA A 184 -7.58 15.75 0.39
N LEU A 185 -7.74 16.97 0.93
CA LEU A 185 -7.45 18.20 0.18
C LEU A 185 -5.97 18.31 -0.20
N LEU A 186 -5.06 17.99 0.73
CA LEU A 186 -3.63 18.01 0.47
C LEU A 186 -3.22 16.98 -0.56
N MET A 187 -3.72 15.73 -0.44
CA MET A 187 -3.45 14.67 -1.41
C MET A 187 -3.90 15.07 -2.83
N ALA A 188 -5.10 15.61 -2.97
CA ALA A 188 -5.60 16.09 -4.27
C ALA A 188 -4.69 17.18 -4.87
N ARG A 189 -4.29 18.17 -4.06
CA ARG A 189 -3.35 19.23 -4.50
C ARG A 189 -2.00 18.66 -4.94
N ARG A 190 -1.44 17.70 -4.20
CA ARG A 190 -0.16 17.07 -4.55
C ARG A 190 -0.27 16.24 -5.83
N ILE A 191 -1.36 15.51 -6.02
CA ILE A 191 -1.63 14.78 -7.25
C ILE A 191 -1.76 15.74 -8.43
N ASP A 192 -2.46 16.87 -8.28
CA ASP A 192 -2.63 17.85 -9.35
C ASP A 192 -1.33 18.63 -9.68
N ALA A 193 -0.42 18.75 -8.71
CA ALA A 193 0.86 19.47 -8.85
C ALA A 193 1.99 18.61 -9.44
N ARG A 194 1.78 17.32 -9.72
CA ARG A 194 2.81 16.41 -10.25
C ARG A 194 3.35 16.91 -11.62
N ALA A 195 4.60 16.61 -11.92
CA ALA A 195 5.26 17.13 -13.14
C ALA A 195 4.61 16.60 -14.43
N HIS A 196 4.30 15.31 -14.49
CA HIS A 196 3.70 14.66 -15.66
C HIS A 196 2.19 14.47 -15.44
N ARG A 197 1.41 15.54 -15.66
CA ARG A 197 -0.04 15.56 -15.32
C ARG A 197 -0.88 14.60 -16.14
N ASP A 198 -0.45 14.26 -17.34
CA ASP A 198 -1.14 13.34 -18.24
C ASP A 198 -0.90 11.86 -17.89
N GLU A 199 0.12 11.60 -17.07
CA GLU A 199 0.38 10.24 -16.60
C GLU A 199 -0.63 9.84 -15.52
N PRO A 200 -1.08 8.55 -15.54
CA PRO A 200 -2.07 8.08 -14.60
C PRO A 200 -1.53 7.94 -13.17
N VAL A 201 -2.44 7.89 -12.21
CA VAL A 201 -2.13 7.85 -10.78
C VAL A 201 -2.84 6.67 -10.12
N ALA A 202 -2.14 5.98 -9.22
CA ALA A 202 -2.71 5.12 -8.19
C ALA A 202 -2.44 5.77 -6.81
N LEU A 203 -3.49 5.92 -6.00
CA LEU A 203 -3.42 6.34 -4.61
C LEU A 203 -3.91 5.19 -3.75
N ILE A 204 -3.03 4.64 -2.94
CA ILE A 204 -3.27 3.46 -2.12
C ILE A 204 -3.02 3.77 -0.64
N GLY A 205 -3.61 3.01 0.25
CA GLY A 205 -3.34 3.19 1.67
C GLY A 205 -4.45 2.75 2.61
N ASP A 206 -4.15 2.96 3.89
CA ASP A 206 -5.12 2.95 4.98
C ASP A 206 -5.60 4.39 5.23
N PHE A 207 -6.83 4.66 4.83
CA PHE A 207 -7.43 5.99 4.97
C PHE A 207 -8.14 6.18 6.32
N ASN A 208 -8.19 5.15 7.15
CA ASN A 208 -8.97 5.17 8.40
C ASN A 208 -10.40 5.70 8.19
N SER A 209 -10.94 5.49 7.02
CA SER A 209 -12.20 6.07 6.54
C SER A 209 -12.87 5.10 5.57
N ASN A 210 -14.16 4.92 5.69
CA ASN A 210 -14.93 4.23 4.67
C ASN A 210 -15.22 5.16 3.47
N GLU A 211 -15.78 4.60 2.41
CA GLU A 211 -16.10 5.30 1.16
C GLU A 211 -17.13 6.43 1.31
N LEU A 212 -17.89 6.48 2.41
CA LEU A 212 -18.87 7.54 2.70
C LEU A 212 -18.28 8.70 3.51
N ASN A 213 -17.00 8.57 3.96
CA ASN A 213 -16.33 9.65 4.64
C ASN A 213 -16.17 10.87 3.71
N PRO A 214 -16.37 12.12 4.20
CA PRO A 214 -16.23 13.32 3.37
C PRO A 214 -14.91 13.39 2.59
N GLY A 215 -13.78 13.03 3.22
CA GLY A 215 -12.49 13.00 2.54
C GLY A 215 -12.45 12.00 1.37
N MET A 216 -13.04 10.81 1.53
CA MET A 216 -13.11 9.80 0.48
C MET A 216 -14.09 10.20 -0.63
N LEU A 217 -15.23 10.78 -0.27
CA LEU A 217 -16.18 11.34 -1.24
C LEU A 217 -15.53 12.43 -2.08
N TYR A 218 -14.77 13.33 -1.47
CA TYR A 218 -14.01 14.35 -2.16
C TYR A 218 -12.98 13.75 -3.13
N LEU A 219 -12.15 12.79 -2.66
CA LEU A 219 -11.17 12.11 -3.51
C LEU A 219 -11.79 11.36 -4.68
N THR A 220 -13.01 10.88 -4.52
CA THR A 220 -13.77 10.22 -5.62
C THR A 220 -14.57 11.20 -6.48
N GLY A 221 -14.37 12.52 -6.31
CA GLY A 221 -14.95 13.57 -7.14
C GLY A 221 -16.43 13.79 -6.88
N LYS A 222 -16.92 13.50 -5.68
CA LYS A 222 -18.27 13.85 -5.25
C LYS A 222 -18.27 15.28 -4.70
N ARG A 223 -19.38 15.99 -4.90
CA ARG A 223 -19.62 17.27 -4.23
C ARG A 223 -19.96 16.98 -2.77
N VAL A 224 -19.20 17.53 -1.85
CA VAL A 224 -19.31 17.24 -0.42
C VAL A 224 -18.76 18.40 0.42
N ALA A 225 -19.30 18.58 1.61
CA ALA A 225 -18.71 19.48 2.60
C ALA A 225 -17.43 18.86 3.17
N VAL A 226 -16.29 19.50 2.90
CA VAL A 226 -14.97 19.14 3.42
C VAL A 226 -14.38 20.39 4.06
N VAL A 227 -13.91 20.26 5.31
CA VAL A 227 -13.38 21.40 6.07
C VAL A 227 -14.36 22.59 6.07
N ALA A 228 -15.63 22.31 6.41
CA ALA A 228 -16.71 23.28 6.53
C ALA A 228 -17.08 24.05 5.24
N ALA A 229 -16.62 23.62 4.06
CA ALA A 229 -16.99 24.21 2.77
C ALA A 229 -17.39 23.12 1.76
N GLU A 230 -18.42 23.38 0.95
CA GLU A 230 -18.73 22.52 -0.17
C GLU A 230 -17.62 22.57 -1.24
N GLN A 231 -17.08 21.42 -1.56
CA GLN A 231 -15.99 21.27 -2.51
C GLN A 231 -16.21 20.06 -3.43
N ILE A 232 -15.58 20.08 -4.58
CA ILE A 232 -15.48 18.97 -5.52
C ILE A 232 -14.09 18.96 -6.12
N TRP A 233 -13.49 17.80 -6.20
CA TRP A 233 -12.23 17.62 -6.94
C TRP A 233 -12.54 17.14 -8.37
N ALA A 234 -12.26 17.98 -9.35
CA ALA A 234 -12.58 17.70 -10.75
C ALA A 234 -11.86 16.43 -11.28
N ASN A 235 -10.64 16.20 -10.81
CA ASN A 235 -9.81 15.03 -11.16
C ASN A 235 -10.08 13.82 -10.26
N GLY A 236 -11.21 13.76 -9.58
CA GLY A 236 -11.57 12.69 -8.67
C GLY A 236 -11.30 11.30 -9.25
N MET A 237 -10.91 10.39 -8.38
CA MET A 237 -10.45 9.04 -8.71
C MET A 237 -11.58 8.01 -8.61
N VAL A 238 -11.29 6.77 -9.01
CA VAL A 238 -12.20 5.62 -8.88
C VAL A 238 -11.67 4.69 -7.80
N ASP A 239 -12.51 4.36 -6.80
CA ASP A 239 -12.22 3.26 -5.87
C ASP A 239 -12.41 1.93 -6.60
N THR A 240 -11.33 1.16 -6.67
CA THR A 240 -11.31 -0.07 -7.46
C THR A 240 -12.26 -1.13 -6.93
N TYR A 241 -12.34 -1.26 -5.59
CA TYR A 241 -13.23 -2.26 -4.98
C TYR A 241 -14.71 -1.90 -5.19
N GLU A 242 -15.07 -0.65 -4.95
CA GLU A 242 -16.45 -0.17 -5.15
C GLU A 242 -16.90 -0.28 -6.62
N ALA A 243 -15.97 -0.10 -7.55
CA ALA A 243 -16.27 -0.22 -8.99
C ALA A 243 -16.59 -1.67 -9.43
N ILE A 244 -15.92 -2.66 -8.82
CA ILE A 244 -16.12 -4.09 -9.13
C ILE A 244 -17.28 -4.68 -8.30
N HIS A 245 -17.47 -4.22 -7.05
CA HIS A 245 -18.43 -4.77 -6.10
C HIS A 245 -19.42 -3.70 -5.60
N PRO A 246 -20.17 -3.04 -6.49
CA PRO A 246 -21.07 -1.94 -6.10
C PRO A 246 -22.12 -2.43 -5.12
N GLY A 247 -22.21 -1.73 -3.97
CA GLY A 247 -23.23 -2.01 -2.95
C GLY A 247 -22.99 -3.29 -2.13
N LYS A 248 -21.84 -3.97 -2.28
CA LYS A 248 -21.50 -5.12 -1.43
C LYS A 248 -21.31 -4.65 0.01
N LEU A 249 -22.03 -5.26 0.95
CA LEU A 249 -22.00 -4.88 2.36
C LEU A 249 -20.85 -5.55 3.11
N ASP A 250 -20.48 -6.79 2.76
CA ASP A 250 -19.38 -7.52 3.37
C ASP A 250 -18.07 -7.13 2.68
N ARG A 251 -17.44 -6.08 3.23
CA ARG A 251 -16.24 -5.44 2.67
C ARG A 251 -15.26 -5.00 3.76
N ARG A 252 -15.25 -5.71 4.87
CA ARG A 252 -14.37 -5.40 6.00
C ARG A 252 -12.90 -5.58 5.64
N THR A 253 -12.10 -4.55 5.86
CA THR A 253 -10.63 -4.65 5.82
C THR A 253 -10.02 -4.60 7.21
N LEU A 254 -10.52 -3.79 8.15
CA LEU A 254 -10.06 -3.76 9.55
C LEU A 254 -10.90 -4.70 10.41
N HIS A 255 -10.29 -5.76 10.95
CA HIS A 255 -10.97 -6.81 11.72
C HIS A 255 -10.44 -6.99 13.15
N PHE A 256 -9.43 -6.22 13.58
CA PHE A 256 -8.90 -6.24 14.96
C PHE A 256 -8.52 -7.64 15.45
N TRP A 257 -7.81 -8.41 14.66
CA TRP A 257 -7.40 -9.81 14.93
C TRP A 257 -8.55 -10.82 15.08
N LYS A 258 -9.80 -10.39 14.87
CA LYS A 258 -10.96 -11.27 15.00
C LYS A 258 -11.19 -12.17 13.79
N GLY A 259 -10.50 -11.94 12.70
CA GLY A 259 -10.68 -12.66 11.43
C GLY A 259 -12.10 -12.56 10.86
N ASN A 260 -12.93 -11.66 11.39
CA ASN A 260 -14.30 -11.47 10.94
C ASN A 260 -14.33 -10.77 9.59
N ARG A 261 -14.88 -11.44 8.60
CA ARG A 261 -15.01 -10.99 7.21
C ARG A 261 -16.26 -10.17 6.97
N ASP A 262 -17.25 -10.29 7.86
CA ASP A 262 -18.55 -9.65 7.69
C ASP A 262 -18.52 -8.17 8.08
N GLY A 263 -19.33 -7.37 7.38
CA GLY A 263 -19.58 -5.97 7.68
C GLY A 263 -18.81 -4.96 6.83
N ALA A 264 -19.12 -3.70 7.04
CA ALA A 264 -18.80 -2.60 6.13
C ALA A 264 -17.56 -1.77 6.56
N LEU A 265 -16.73 -2.25 7.48
CA LEU A 265 -15.56 -1.49 7.95
C LEU A 265 -14.38 -1.65 6.97
N LYS A 266 -14.51 -1.07 5.78
CA LYS A 266 -13.46 -0.94 4.79
C LYS A 266 -12.76 0.39 4.99
N VAL A 267 -11.47 0.37 5.32
CA VAL A 267 -10.64 1.55 5.56
C VAL A 267 -9.40 1.58 4.67
N ASP A 268 -9.08 0.44 4.06
CA ASP A 268 -8.00 0.30 3.10
C ASP A 268 -8.54 0.41 1.68
N HIS A 269 -7.93 1.29 0.87
CA HIS A 269 -8.45 1.60 -0.46
C HIS A 269 -7.33 1.64 -1.51
N ILE A 270 -7.69 1.30 -2.74
CA ILE A 270 -6.92 1.53 -3.95
C ILE A 270 -7.75 2.42 -4.86
N LEU A 271 -7.36 3.69 -4.97
CA LEU A 271 -7.96 4.66 -5.87
C LEU A 271 -7.10 4.82 -7.11
N VAL A 272 -7.71 4.91 -8.28
CA VAL A 272 -7.00 5.05 -9.57
C VAL A 272 -7.59 6.17 -10.42
N SER A 273 -6.80 6.72 -11.31
CA SER A 273 -7.26 7.70 -12.31
C SER A 273 -8.48 7.20 -13.07
N ARG A 274 -9.42 8.10 -13.41
CA ARG A 274 -10.72 7.76 -14.03
C ARG A 274 -10.62 7.01 -15.36
N ASN A 275 -9.53 7.20 -16.09
CA ASN A 275 -9.27 6.51 -17.35
C ASN A 275 -8.76 5.08 -17.17
N ALA A 276 -8.50 4.63 -15.95
CA ALA A 276 -8.11 3.26 -15.69
C ALA A 276 -9.27 2.29 -15.94
N LYS A 277 -9.00 1.18 -16.60
CA LYS A 277 -9.91 0.05 -16.64
C LYS A 277 -9.58 -0.88 -15.47
N ILE A 278 -10.55 -1.10 -14.59
CA ILE A 278 -10.40 -2.01 -13.45
C ILE A 278 -10.79 -3.41 -13.92
N LEU A 279 -9.86 -4.35 -13.81
CA LEU A 279 -10.04 -5.73 -14.26
C LEU A 279 -10.49 -6.66 -13.13
N ALA A 280 -10.00 -6.40 -11.91
CA ALA A 280 -10.38 -7.11 -10.69
C ALA A 280 -10.02 -6.24 -9.48
N ALA A 281 -10.73 -6.44 -8.37
CA ALA A 281 -10.38 -5.87 -7.06
C ALA A 281 -10.91 -6.80 -5.98
N GLU A 282 -10.05 -7.18 -5.02
CA GLU A 282 -10.39 -8.16 -4.00
C GLU A 282 -9.86 -7.73 -2.63
N ILE A 283 -10.58 -8.13 -1.57
CA ILE A 283 -10.09 -8.11 -0.19
C ILE A 283 -9.60 -9.54 0.13
N ILE A 284 -8.34 -9.67 0.49
CA ILE A 284 -7.70 -10.96 0.71
C ILE A 284 -8.00 -11.44 2.13
N THR A 285 -8.87 -12.43 2.24
CA THR A 285 -9.41 -12.91 3.54
C THR A 285 -9.14 -14.38 3.83
N ASP A 286 -8.36 -15.05 2.98
CA ASP A 286 -8.16 -16.51 3.00
C ASP A 286 -6.83 -16.95 3.62
N ASP A 287 -6.10 -16.04 4.27
CA ASP A 287 -4.87 -16.40 4.95
C ASP A 287 -5.14 -17.04 6.31
N ASP A 288 -4.48 -18.19 6.53
CA ASP A 288 -4.47 -18.89 7.81
C ASP A 288 -3.00 -19.29 8.11
N PRO A 289 -2.41 -18.81 9.22
CA PRO A 289 -2.97 -17.85 10.18
C PRO A 289 -3.10 -16.42 9.59
N VAL A 290 -4.00 -15.63 10.18
CA VAL A 290 -4.18 -14.22 9.86
C VAL A 290 -2.88 -13.43 10.09
N VAL A 291 -2.44 -12.70 9.08
CA VAL A 291 -1.10 -12.07 9.06
C VAL A 291 -1.05 -10.62 9.54
N SER A 292 -2.21 -9.98 9.70
CA SER A 292 -2.38 -8.61 10.21
C SER A 292 -3.78 -8.50 10.83
N ASP A 293 -4.07 -7.42 11.55
CA ASP A 293 -5.42 -7.04 11.96
C ASP A 293 -6.21 -6.31 10.84
N HIS A 294 -5.56 -6.14 9.67
CA HIS A 294 -6.16 -5.72 8.43
C HIS A 294 -6.08 -6.82 7.36
N PHE A 295 -7.11 -6.93 6.55
CA PHE A 295 -7.07 -7.70 5.31
C PHE A 295 -6.50 -6.85 4.18
N PRO A 296 -5.48 -7.33 3.45
CA PRO A 296 -4.96 -6.62 2.28
C PRO A 296 -6.02 -6.43 1.19
N VAL A 297 -5.92 -5.34 0.45
CA VAL A 297 -6.74 -5.11 -0.74
C VAL A 297 -5.84 -5.18 -1.98
N THR A 298 -6.29 -5.90 -3.00
CA THR A 298 -5.62 -5.97 -4.30
C THR A 298 -6.49 -5.41 -5.40
N ALA A 299 -5.85 -4.88 -6.45
CA ALA A 299 -6.55 -4.48 -7.67
C ALA A 299 -5.68 -4.77 -8.89
N ARG A 300 -6.28 -5.38 -9.91
CA ARG A 300 -5.68 -5.51 -11.23
C ARG A 300 -6.31 -4.48 -12.16
N ILE A 301 -5.48 -3.62 -12.69
CA ILE A 301 -5.90 -2.46 -13.48
C ILE A 301 -5.15 -2.37 -14.79
N LEU A 302 -5.72 -1.62 -15.71
CA LEU A 302 -5.13 -1.27 -16.98
C LEU A 302 -5.16 0.26 -17.13
N PHE A 303 -3.99 0.87 -17.26
CA PHE A 303 -3.86 2.26 -17.68
C PHE A 303 -3.73 2.30 -19.21
N PRO A 304 -4.66 2.98 -19.91
CA PRO A 304 -4.68 3.05 -21.37
C PRO A 304 -3.52 3.85 -21.95
#